data_19d4f4cf3767073166b6afd911949f25
#
_entry.id   19d4f4cf3767073166b6afd911949f25
#
_cell.length_a   1.000
_cell.length_b   1.000
_cell.length_c   1.000
_cell.angle_alpha   90.00
_cell.angle_beta   90.00
_cell.angle_gamma   90.00
#
_symmetry.space_group_name_H-M   'P 1'
#
loop_
_entity.id
_entity.type
_entity.pdbx_description
1 polymer ?
#
loop_
_entity_poly.entity_id
_entity_poly.type
_entity_poly.pdbx_seq_one_letter_code
_entity_poly.pdbx_strand_id
1 'polypeptide(L)'
;ATVAAAPCVFVALPLILSPISMTNYAGQCGYVPPLVLQEEKTTTWGRQRANELRSYLDPKKRPYIHLLDGGLSDNIGMRAVLENTAYIGDLESTFRSLGAKKIRKLVYLMVSAETTPDPHQYTLNEIPGLMRVSRALVDIPINRYSTDTAEFMRQAVAQWRRELRQRPPGTDNIFAPDADVYFINASLTEIADPDKQARLMNIPTNLALTD
;
A
#
# COMPACT_ATOMS: atom_id res chain seq x y z
N ALA A 1 -21.97 14.59 -2.60
CA ALA A 1 -21.34 13.93 -1.45
C ALA A 1 -19.89 14.39 -1.40
N THR A 2 -19.61 15.29 -0.49
CA THR A 2 -18.27 15.80 -0.25
C THR A 2 -17.49 14.68 0.42
N VAL A 3 -16.57 14.07 -0.29
CA VAL A 3 -15.52 13.27 0.33
C VAL A 3 -14.69 14.29 1.11
N ALA A 4 -14.89 14.34 2.41
CA ALA A 4 -13.97 15.04 3.27
C ALA A 4 -12.61 14.37 3.04
N ALA A 5 -11.67 15.10 2.42
CA ALA A 5 -10.30 14.66 2.36
C ALA A 5 -9.88 14.35 3.79
N ALA A 6 -9.62 13.08 4.06
CA ALA A 6 -9.04 12.70 5.32
C ALA A 6 -7.78 13.55 5.46
N PRO A 7 -7.61 14.32 6.54
CA PRO A 7 -6.37 15.03 6.78
C PRO A 7 -5.28 13.96 6.70
N CYS A 8 -4.25 14.26 5.93
CA CYS A 8 -3.07 13.41 5.83
C CYS A 8 -2.70 12.97 7.25
N VAL A 9 -2.85 11.69 7.56
CA VAL A 9 -2.38 11.13 8.82
C VAL A 9 -0.87 11.06 8.67
N PHE A 10 -0.23 12.20 8.90
CA PHE A 10 1.22 12.31 8.86
C PHE A 10 1.80 11.56 10.06
N VAL A 11 2.37 10.42 9.74
CA VAL A 11 3.60 9.90 10.36
C VAL A 11 3.55 9.78 11.88
N ALA A 12 2.76 8.85 12.38
CA ALA A 12 3.02 8.32 13.72
C ALA A 12 4.10 7.22 13.63
N LEU A 13 5.35 7.60 13.36
CA LEU A 13 6.49 6.68 13.52
C LEU A 13 6.50 6.21 14.97
N PRO A 14 6.39 4.89 15.23
CA PRO A 14 6.40 4.37 16.59
C PRO A 14 7.65 4.87 17.31
N LEU A 15 7.49 5.30 18.57
CA LEU A 15 8.51 5.90 19.43
C LEU A 15 8.82 7.39 19.18
N ILE A 16 8.44 7.98 18.04
CA ILE A 16 8.67 9.41 17.79
C ILE A 16 7.36 10.19 17.85
N LEU A 17 6.27 9.63 17.29
CA LEU A 17 4.95 10.25 17.30
C LEU A 17 3.92 9.27 17.89
N SER A 18 3.03 9.81 18.69
CA SER A 18 1.94 9.03 19.30
C SER A 18 0.90 8.63 18.26
N PRO A 19 0.33 7.41 18.35
CA PRO A 19 -0.83 7.02 17.56
C PRO A 19 -1.98 8.01 17.75
N ILE A 20 -2.74 8.23 16.69
CA ILE A 20 -3.98 9.01 16.76
C ILE A 20 -5.09 8.05 17.16
N SER A 21 -5.78 8.37 18.26
CA SER A 21 -6.95 7.61 18.71
C SER A 21 -8.23 8.37 18.38
N MET A 22 -9.16 7.69 17.72
CA MET A 22 -10.47 8.22 17.37
C MET A 22 -11.56 7.37 18.02
N THR A 23 -12.67 7.99 18.40
CA THR A 23 -13.87 7.27 18.83
C THR A 23 -14.52 6.58 17.63
N ASN A 24 -14.92 5.33 17.81
CA ASN A 24 -15.62 4.58 16.78
C ASN A 24 -17.12 4.90 16.82
N TYR A 25 -17.60 5.61 15.81
CA TYR A 25 -19.02 5.97 15.63
C TYR A 25 -19.77 5.02 14.70
N ALA A 26 -19.30 3.79 14.51
CA ALA A 26 -20.00 2.80 13.68
C ALA A 26 -21.44 2.62 14.16
N GLY A 27 -22.38 2.52 13.21
CA GLY A 27 -23.80 2.43 13.48
C GLY A 27 -24.53 3.75 13.78
N GLN A 28 -23.80 4.86 13.96
CA GLN A 28 -24.43 6.16 14.25
C GLN A 28 -24.59 7.06 13.00
N CYS A 29 -23.85 6.79 11.92
CA CYS A 29 -23.80 7.64 10.73
C CYS A 29 -24.62 7.08 9.55
N GLY A 30 -25.45 6.07 9.74
CA GLY A 30 -26.16 5.40 8.64
C GLY A 30 -25.26 4.73 7.61
N TYR A 31 -23.99 4.44 7.98
CA TYR A 31 -23.07 3.76 7.10
C TYR A 31 -23.55 2.35 6.77
N VAL A 32 -23.67 2.06 5.50
CA VAL A 32 -23.99 0.72 4.97
C VAL A 32 -22.69 0.10 4.49
N PRO A 33 -22.27 -1.06 5.04
CA PRO A 33 -21.08 -1.74 4.57
C PRO A 33 -21.20 -2.11 3.09
N PRO A 34 -20.14 -1.97 2.29
CA PRO A 34 -20.14 -2.41 0.90
C PRO A 34 -20.53 -3.89 0.78
N LEU A 35 -21.18 -4.27 -0.31
CA LEU A 35 -21.59 -5.66 -0.59
C LEU A 35 -20.43 -6.65 -0.45
N VAL A 36 -19.23 -6.23 -0.85
CA VAL A 36 -18.01 -7.03 -0.73
C VAL A 36 -17.71 -7.48 0.71
N LEU A 37 -18.14 -6.73 1.73
CA LEU A 37 -18.04 -7.12 3.14
C LEU A 37 -19.16 -8.03 3.61
N GLN A 38 -20.25 -8.09 2.85
CA GLN A 38 -21.44 -8.90 3.18
C GLN A 38 -21.34 -10.30 2.59
N GLU A 39 -20.58 -10.47 1.50
CA GLU A 39 -20.37 -11.75 0.85
C GLU A 39 -19.46 -12.68 1.63
N GLU A 40 -19.72 -13.98 1.56
CA GLU A 40 -18.84 -14.97 2.14
C GLU A 40 -17.59 -15.14 1.28
N LYS A 41 -16.42 -15.02 1.91
CA LYS A 41 -15.13 -15.16 1.23
C LYS A 41 -14.66 -16.61 1.23
N THR A 42 -14.29 -17.11 0.06
CA THR A 42 -13.85 -18.50 -0.14
C THR A 42 -12.42 -18.73 0.33
N THR A 43 -11.53 -17.73 0.22
CA THR A 43 -10.13 -17.85 0.64
C THR A 43 -9.96 -17.59 2.13
N THR A 44 -8.97 -18.24 2.76
CA THR A 44 -8.64 -18.02 4.17
C THR A 44 -8.27 -16.57 4.43
N TRP A 45 -7.44 -15.99 3.56
CA TRP A 45 -7.05 -14.58 3.65
C TRP A 45 -8.25 -13.64 3.53
N GLY A 46 -9.12 -13.85 2.55
CA GLY A 46 -10.34 -13.05 2.37
C GLY A 46 -11.27 -13.11 3.58
N ARG A 47 -11.45 -14.29 4.20
CA ARG A 47 -12.23 -14.43 5.44
C ARG A 47 -11.60 -13.68 6.59
N GLN A 48 -10.29 -13.81 6.78
CA GLN A 48 -9.57 -13.10 7.84
C GLN A 48 -9.72 -11.59 7.69
N ARG A 49 -9.49 -11.07 6.49
CA ARG A 49 -9.61 -9.64 6.18
C ARG A 49 -11.04 -9.14 6.36
N ALA A 50 -12.04 -9.89 5.89
CA ALA A 50 -13.45 -9.55 6.10
C ALA A 50 -13.82 -9.50 7.59
N ASN A 51 -13.35 -10.44 8.39
CA ASN A 51 -13.61 -10.46 9.83
C ASN A 51 -12.93 -9.29 10.55
N GLU A 52 -11.71 -8.94 10.15
CA GLU A 52 -11.01 -7.77 10.66
C GLU A 52 -11.82 -6.50 10.36
N LEU A 53 -12.20 -6.28 9.10
CA LEU A 53 -12.97 -5.10 8.68
C LEU A 53 -14.33 -5.02 9.37
N ARG A 54 -15.04 -6.16 9.48
CA ARG A 54 -16.33 -6.24 10.20
C ARG A 54 -16.18 -5.89 11.70
N SER A 55 -15.02 -6.17 12.30
CA SER A 55 -14.81 -5.86 13.71
C SER A 55 -14.84 -4.36 14.00
N TYR A 56 -14.56 -3.51 13.02
CA TYR A 56 -14.69 -2.04 13.14
C TYR A 56 -16.16 -1.58 13.11
N LEU A 57 -17.09 -2.40 12.65
CA LEU A 57 -18.51 -2.08 12.63
C LEU A 57 -19.20 -2.29 14.00
N ASP A 58 -18.49 -2.87 14.95
CA ASP A 58 -18.98 -3.10 16.32
C ASP A 58 -18.28 -2.17 17.33
N PRO A 59 -18.88 -1.01 17.64
CA PRO A 59 -18.26 -0.06 18.57
C PRO A 59 -18.22 -0.56 20.02
N LYS A 60 -18.96 -1.63 20.36
CA LYS A 60 -18.85 -2.26 21.69
C LYS A 60 -17.57 -3.07 21.81
N LYS A 61 -17.16 -3.74 20.74
CA LYS A 61 -15.89 -4.49 20.69
C LYS A 61 -14.68 -3.61 20.41
N ARG A 62 -14.86 -2.56 19.60
CA ARG A 62 -13.81 -1.60 19.26
C ARG A 62 -14.30 -0.17 19.48
N PRO A 63 -14.34 0.31 20.71
CA PRO A 63 -14.82 1.67 21.01
C PRO A 63 -13.87 2.75 20.47
N TYR A 64 -12.60 2.40 20.26
CA TYR A 64 -11.60 3.31 19.72
C TYR A 64 -10.90 2.69 18.49
N ILE A 65 -10.51 3.56 17.57
CA ILE A 65 -9.69 3.23 16.41
C ILE A 65 -8.36 3.95 16.58
N HIS A 66 -7.28 3.18 16.61
CA HIS A 66 -5.93 3.70 16.71
C HIS A 66 -5.29 3.70 15.31
N LEU A 67 -4.89 4.87 14.85
CA LEU A 67 -4.21 5.06 13.56
C LEU A 67 -2.70 5.15 13.80
N LEU A 68 -1.98 4.35 13.05
CA LEU A 68 -0.52 4.36 12.95
C LEU A 68 -0.11 4.74 11.54
N ASP A 69 1.17 5.04 11.36
CA ASP A 69 1.71 5.28 10.02
C ASP A 69 1.54 4.04 9.13
N GLY A 70 0.96 4.26 7.95
CA GLY A 70 0.80 3.23 6.93
C GLY A 70 2.12 2.64 6.44
N GLY A 71 3.21 3.39 6.54
CA GLY A 71 4.56 2.94 6.18
C GLY A 71 5.02 1.69 6.93
N LEU A 72 4.46 1.40 8.10
CA LEU A 72 4.76 0.18 8.86
C LEU A 72 4.35 -1.11 8.14
N SER A 73 3.36 -1.05 7.26
CA SER A 73 2.79 -2.21 6.58
C SER A 73 2.81 -2.10 5.06
N ASP A 74 2.69 -0.90 4.52
CA ASP A 74 2.64 -0.61 3.08
C ASP A 74 3.19 0.78 2.77
N ASN A 75 4.49 0.97 2.94
CA ASN A 75 5.17 2.27 2.77
C ASN A 75 5.02 2.86 1.37
N ILE A 76 4.84 2.02 0.36
CA ILE A 76 4.69 2.44 -1.04
C ILE A 76 3.23 2.41 -1.54
N GLY A 77 2.27 2.01 -0.71
CA GLY A 77 0.84 2.01 -1.03
C GLY A 77 0.38 1.00 -2.08
N MET A 78 1.27 0.15 -2.59
CA MET A 78 0.94 -0.81 -3.65
C MET A 78 0.35 -2.12 -3.14
N ARG A 79 0.60 -2.46 -1.88
CA ARG A 79 0.04 -3.64 -1.25
C ARG A 79 -1.48 -3.57 -1.17
N ALA A 80 -2.02 -2.39 -0.87
CA ALA A 80 -3.45 -2.16 -0.86
C ALA A 80 -4.11 -2.46 -2.22
N VAL A 81 -3.44 -2.18 -3.34
CA VAL A 81 -3.92 -2.53 -4.69
C VAL A 81 -4.00 -4.04 -4.87
N LEU A 82 -2.94 -4.76 -4.52
CA LEU A 82 -2.87 -6.22 -4.61
C LEU A 82 -3.94 -6.88 -3.74
N GLU A 83 -4.03 -6.45 -2.49
CA GLU A 83 -4.96 -6.99 -1.51
C GLU A 83 -6.41 -6.73 -1.90
N ASN A 84 -6.75 -5.54 -2.37
CA ASN A 84 -8.10 -5.22 -2.82
C ASN A 84 -8.49 -6.03 -4.06
N THR A 85 -7.57 -6.20 -5.03
CA THR A 85 -7.83 -7.02 -6.21
C THR A 85 -8.05 -8.48 -5.82
N ALA A 86 -7.23 -9.03 -4.95
CA ALA A 86 -7.40 -10.39 -4.44
C ALA A 86 -8.67 -10.55 -3.58
N TYR A 87 -9.06 -9.51 -2.84
CA TYR A 87 -10.26 -9.52 -2.00
C TYR A 87 -11.55 -9.44 -2.82
N ILE A 88 -11.58 -8.64 -3.87
CA ILE A 88 -12.74 -8.50 -4.77
C ILE A 88 -12.84 -9.71 -5.72
N GLY A 89 -11.69 -10.31 -6.08
CA GLY A 89 -11.62 -11.55 -6.87
C GLY A 89 -10.79 -11.43 -8.13
N ASP A 90 -10.91 -10.33 -8.88
CA ASP A 90 -10.18 -10.11 -10.12
C ASP A 90 -10.02 -8.63 -10.46
N LEU A 91 -9.18 -8.35 -11.46
CA LEU A 91 -8.87 -6.99 -11.88
C LEU A 91 -10.09 -6.27 -12.48
N GLU A 92 -10.91 -6.97 -13.27
CA GLU A 92 -12.08 -6.37 -13.89
C GLU A 92 -13.11 -5.95 -12.85
N SER A 93 -13.48 -6.85 -11.95
CA SER A 93 -14.42 -6.59 -10.86
C SER A 93 -13.95 -5.43 -9.97
N THR A 94 -12.63 -5.36 -9.71
CA THR A 94 -12.04 -4.26 -8.95
C THR A 94 -12.29 -2.91 -9.63
N PHE A 95 -11.95 -2.78 -10.92
CA PHE A 95 -12.12 -1.51 -11.62
C PHE A 95 -13.58 -1.19 -11.95
N ARG A 96 -14.40 -2.22 -12.16
CA ARG A 96 -15.87 -2.05 -12.33
C ARG A 96 -16.49 -1.49 -11.04
N SER A 97 -16.06 -1.95 -9.87
CA SER A 97 -16.54 -1.42 -8.58
C SER A 97 -16.12 0.04 -8.34
N LEU A 98 -15.05 0.48 -8.97
CA LEU A 98 -14.59 1.87 -8.97
C LEU A 98 -15.30 2.74 -10.04
N GLY A 99 -16.24 2.17 -10.78
CA GLY A 99 -17.02 2.87 -11.81
C GLY A 99 -16.34 2.98 -13.17
N ALA A 100 -15.23 2.26 -13.41
CA ALA A 100 -14.60 2.23 -14.72
C ALA A 100 -15.50 1.54 -15.75
N LYS A 101 -15.61 2.15 -16.95
CA LYS A 101 -16.46 1.65 -18.03
C LYS A 101 -15.68 1.09 -19.21
N LYS A 102 -14.52 1.67 -19.50
CA LYS A 102 -13.67 1.26 -20.61
C LYS A 102 -12.20 1.58 -20.30
N ILE A 103 -11.35 0.57 -20.34
CA ILE A 103 -9.91 0.67 -20.06
C ILE A 103 -9.15 0.13 -21.27
N ARG A 104 -8.21 0.91 -21.82
CA ARG A 104 -7.26 0.46 -22.84
C ARG A 104 -5.84 0.29 -22.28
N LYS A 105 -5.48 1.14 -21.31
CA LYS A 105 -4.18 1.07 -20.65
C LYS A 105 -4.38 1.28 -19.17
N LEU A 106 -3.84 0.40 -18.37
CA LEU A 106 -3.76 0.53 -16.92
C LEU A 106 -2.28 0.66 -16.55
N VAL A 107 -1.94 1.74 -15.88
CA VAL A 107 -0.55 2.02 -15.49
C VAL A 107 -0.50 2.17 -13.98
N TYR A 108 0.27 1.31 -13.34
CA TYR A 108 0.66 1.46 -11.95
C TYR A 108 2.02 2.15 -11.91
N LEU A 109 2.04 3.36 -11.37
CA LEU A 109 3.27 4.12 -11.16
C LEU A 109 3.60 4.11 -9.66
N MET A 110 4.68 3.44 -9.32
CA MET A 110 5.24 3.44 -7.99
C MET A 110 6.39 4.44 -7.94
N VAL A 111 6.37 5.32 -6.95
CA VAL A 111 7.47 6.25 -6.69
C VAL A 111 8.02 5.94 -5.32
N SER A 112 9.29 5.54 -5.25
CA SER A 112 9.96 5.18 -4.00
C SER A 112 11.18 6.07 -3.77
N ALA A 113 11.21 6.73 -2.62
CA ALA A 113 12.37 7.45 -2.10
C ALA A 113 13.18 6.59 -1.13
N GLU A 114 13.13 5.26 -1.28
CA GLU A 114 13.89 4.33 -0.46
C GLU A 114 15.39 4.63 -0.55
N THR A 115 16.02 4.73 0.60
CA THR A 115 17.45 4.95 0.74
C THR A 115 18.13 3.67 1.25
N THR A 116 19.33 3.40 0.77
CA THR A 116 20.14 2.31 1.31
C THR A 116 20.67 2.69 2.70
N PRO A 117 20.74 1.74 3.65
CA PRO A 117 21.36 1.99 4.95
C PRO A 117 22.83 2.46 4.77
N ASP A 118 23.25 3.41 5.59
CA ASP A 118 24.63 3.88 5.58
C ASP A 118 25.59 2.72 5.91
N PRO A 119 26.52 2.35 4.99
CA PRO A 119 27.48 1.27 5.22
C PRO A 119 28.41 1.53 6.41
N HIS A 120 28.66 2.79 6.75
CA HIS A 120 29.50 3.15 7.90
C HIS A 120 29.00 2.62 9.24
N GLN A 121 27.69 2.42 9.37
CA GLN A 121 27.09 1.86 10.59
C GLN A 121 27.58 0.43 10.89
N TYR A 122 28.00 -0.31 9.86
CA TYR A 122 28.46 -1.69 9.98
C TYR A 122 29.98 -1.82 10.16
N THR A 123 30.72 -0.71 10.08
CA THR A 123 32.18 -0.72 10.29
C THR A 123 32.57 -0.53 11.75
N LEU A 124 31.63 -0.14 12.61
CA LEU A 124 31.86 0.08 14.02
C LEU A 124 31.68 -1.22 14.80
N ASN A 125 32.70 -1.66 15.51
CA ASN A 125 32.60 -2.81 16.43
C ASN A 125 32.01 -2.39 17.78
N GLU A 126 30.86 -1.71 17.73
CA GLU A 126 30.13 -1.24 18.90
C GLU A 126 28.74 -1.91 18.97
N ILE A 127 28.33 -2.26 20.17
CA ILE A 127 26.95 -2.74 20.38
C ILE A 127 26.00 -1.56 20.16
N PRO A 128 25.03 -1.68 19.22
CA PRO A 128 24.10 -0.59 18.96
C PRO A 128 23.29 -0.23 20.21
N GLY A 129 23.24 1.05 20.55
CA GLY A 129 22.40 1.54 21.65
C GLY A 129 20.92 1.36 21.36
N LEU A 130 20.09 1.41 22.42
CA LEU A 130 18.65 1.15 22.37
C LEU A 130 17.93 1.95 21.28
N MET A 131 18.25 3.22 21.09
CA MET A 131 17.63 4.06 20.08
C MET A 131 17.93 3.57 18.65
N ARG A 132 19.16 3.10 18.40
CA ARG A 132 19.55 2.54 17.10
C ARG A 132 18.84 1.22 16.83
N VAL A 133 18.73 0.36 17.84
CA VAL A 133 17.98 -0.91 17.75
C VAL A 133 16.50 -0.62 17.49
N SER A 134 15.89 0.31 18.23
CA SER A 134 14.48 0.68 18.04
C SER A 134 14.20 1.21 16.64
N ARG A 135 15.10 2.02 16.08
CA ARG A 135 14.97 2.50 14.70
C ARG A 135 15.10 1.35 13.70
N ALA A 136 16.04 0.44 13.89
CA ALA A 136 16.22 -0.71 13.02
C ALA A 136 14.98 -1.65 13.02
N LEU A 137 14.27 -1.79 14.15
CA LEU A 137 13.02 -2.56 14.23
C LEU A 137 11.90 -1.99 13.36
N VAL A 138 11.97 -0.71 13.02
CA VAL A 138 11.02 -0.04 12.12
C VAL A 138 11.53 -0.04 10.68
N ASP A 139 12.77 0.38 10.46
CA ASP A 139 13.34 0.59 9.13
C ASP A 139 13.52 -0.72 8.35
N ILE A 140 13.96 -1.79 9.04
CA ILE A 140 14.20 -3.09 8.38
C ILE A 140 12.92 -3.70 7.80
N PRO A 141 11.80 -3.83 8.55
CA PRO A 141 10.55 -4.33 8.01
C PRO A 141 10.01 -3.44 6.88
N ILE A 142 10.05 -2.12 7.03
CA ILE A 142 9.58 -1.16 6.02
C ILE A 142 10.30 -1.39 4.69
N ASN A 143 11.63 -1.42 4.71
CA ASN A 143 12.42 -1.63 3.50
C ASN A 143 12.17 -3.01 2.89
N ARG A 144 12.10 -4.05 3.72
CA ARG A 144 11.81 -5.41 3.27
C ARG A 144 10.45 -5.50 2.59
N TYR A 145 9.41 -4.97 3.24
CA TYR A 145 8.06 -4.98 2.68
C TYR A 145 7.93 -4.15 1.41
N SER A 146 8.64 -3.03 1.30
CA SER A 146 8.69 -2.23 0.07
C SER A 146 9.24 -3.03 -1.10
N THR A 147 10.37 -3.70 -0.91
CA THR A 147 10.99 -4.55 -1.93
C THR A 147 10.08 -5.71 -2.34
N ASP A 148 9.54 -6.45 -1.36
CA ASP A 148 8.66 -7.58 -1.60
C ASP A 148 7.37 -7.13 -2.33
N THR A 149 6.80 -5.99 -1.95
CA THR A 149 5.59 -5.44 -2.59
C THR A 149 5.85 -5.04 -4.04
N ALA A 150 7.00 -4.43 -4.34
CA ALA A 150 7.37 -4.10 -5.71
C ALA A 150 7.49 -5.36 -6.59
N GLU A 151 8.08 -6.43 -6.06
CA GLU A 151 8.19 -7.70 -6.78
C GLU A 151 6.82 -8.37 -6.96
N PHE A 152 5.97 -8.37 -5.95
CA PHE A 152 4.60 -8.87 -6.08
C PHE A 152 3.80 -8.09 -7.13
N MET A 153 3.97 -6.77 -7.22
CA MET A 153 3.35 -5.97 -8.27
C MET A 153 3.83 -6.36 -9.67
N ARG A 154 5.14 -6.61 -9.87
CA ARG A 154 5.66 -7.10 -11.16
C ARG A 154 5.00 -8.42 -11.55
N GLN A 155 4.91 -9.36 -10.62
CA GLN A 155 4.31 -10.67 -10.84
C GLN A 155 2.81 -10.56 -11.13
N ALA A 156 2.07 -9.77 -10.36
CA ALA A 156 0.65 -9.54 -10.55
C ALA A 156 0.35 -8.92 -11.93
N VAL A 157 1.09 -7.88 -12.30
CA VAL A 157 0.95 -7.25 -13.62
C VAL A 157 1.25 -8.24 -14.74
N ALA A 158 2.29 -9.06 -14.62
CA ALA A 158 2.58 -10.10 -15.59
C ALA A 158 1.47 -11.15 -15.70
N GLN A 159 0.83 -11.50 -14.59
CA GLN A 159 -0.33 -12.39 -14.56
C GLN A 159 -1.55 -11.72 -15.22
N TRP A 160 -1.91 -10.51 -14.85
CA TRP A 160 -3.05 -9.77 -15.42
C TRP A 160 -2.90 -9.57 -16.93
N ARG A 161 -1.69 -9.30 -17.42
CA ARG A 161 -1.41 -9.25 -18.87
C ARG A 161 -1.70 -10.58 -19.57
N ARG A 162 -1.34 -11.72 -18.97
CA ARG A 162 -1.66 -13.04 -19.51
C ARG A 162 -3.18 -13.27 -19.54
N GLU A 163 -3.87 -12.97 -18.47
CA GLU A 163 -5.31 -13.12 -18.34
C GLU A 163 -6.06 -12.27 -19.38
N LEU A 164 -5.66 -11.01 -19.56
CA LEU A 164 -6.23 -10.13 -20.58
C LEU A 164 -6.03 -10.66 -22.01
N ARG A 165 -4.88 -11.26 -22.31
CA ARG A 165 -4.58 -11.83 -23.64
C ARG A 165 -5.28 -13.16 -23.91
N GLN A 166 -5.55 -13.94 -22.88
CA GLN A 166 -6.23 -15.25 -22.99
C GLN A 166 -7.76 -15.14 -22.95
N ARG A 167 -8.27 -13.97 -22.81
CA ARG A 167 -9.69 -13.67 -22.71
C ARG A 167 -10.43 -14.09 -24.00
N PRO A 168 -11.59 -14.79 -23.88
CA PRO A 168 -12.41 -15.13 -25.04
C PRO A 168 -12.89 -13.88 -25.78
N PRO A 169 -12.93 -13.89 -27.13
CA PRO A 169 -13.51 -12.81 -27.92
C PRO A 169 -15.01 -12.68 -27.62
N GLY A 170 -15.53 -11.44 -27.63
CA GLY A 170 -16.95 -11.16 -27.41
C GLY A 170 -17.42 -11.14 -25.96
N THR A 171 -16.52 -11.27 -25.00
CA THR A 171 -16.85 -11.11 -23.58
C THR A 171 -17.17 -9.64 -23.29
N ASP A 172 -18.30 -9.38 -22.63
CA ASP A 172 -18.59 -8.04 -22.10
C ASP A 172 -17.60 -7.73 -20.97
N ASN A 173 -16.64 -6.87 -21.29
CA ASN A 173 -15.54 -6.55 -20.38
C ASN A 173 -15.21 -5.06 -20.47
N ILE A 174 -14.85 -4.48 -19.31
CA ILE A 174 -14.43 -3.07 -19.27
C ILE A 174 -13.06 -2.86 -19.92
N PHE A 175 -12.24 -3.91 -20.04
CA PHE A 175 -10.97 -3.84 -20.74
C PHE A 175 -11.17 -4.04 -22.24
N ALA A 176 -10.67 -3.09 -23.04
CA ALA A 176 -10.70 -3.21 -24.50
C ALA A 176 -9.95 -4.47 -25.00
N PRO A 177 -10.22 -4.97 -26.21
CA PRO A 177 -9.53 -6.16 -26.72
C PRO A 177 -8.02 -6.01 -26.79
N ASP A 178 -7.51 -4.79 -27.02
CA ASP A 178 -6.10 -4.39 -27.07
C ASP A 178 -5.58 -3.81 -25.75
N ALA A 179 -6.31 -4.01 -24.66
CA ALA A 179 -5.91 -3.47 -23.36
C ALA A 179 -4.61 -4.10 -22.84
N ASP A 180 -3.79 -3.29 -22.20
CA ASP A 180 -2.57 -3.75 -21.55
C ASP A 180 -2.38 -3.08 -20.18
N VAL A 181 -1.59 -3.74 -19.32
CA VAL A 181 -1.30 -3.31 -17.94
C VAL A 181 0.20 -3.09 -17.81
N TYR A 182 0.58 -1.98 -17.20
CA TYR A 182 1.98 -1.58 -17.01
C TYR A 182 2.28 -1.34 -15.54
N PHE A 183 3.49 -1.70 -15.14
CA PHE A 183 4.05 -1.31 -13.85
C PHE A 183 5.35 -0.56 -14.11
N ILE A 184 5.44 0.65 -13.58
CA ILE A 184 6.61 1.52 -13.64
C ILE A 184 7.06 1.76 -12.21
N ASN A 185 8.29 1.37 -11.92
CA ASN A 185 8.95 1.70 -10.66
C ASN A 185 9.89 2.88 -10.90
N ALA A 186 9.61 4.01 -10.24
CA ALA A 186 10.51 5.16 -10.21
C ALA A 186 11.16 5.21 -8.82
N SER A 187 12.34 4.64 -8.69
CA SER A 187 13.09 4.57 -7.45
C SER A 187 14.42 5.32 -7.56
N LEU A 188 14.86 5.93 -6.46
CA LEU A 188 16.18 6.55 -6.37
C LEU A 188 17.30 5.53 -6.57
N THR A 189 17.06 4.26 -6.21
CA THR A 189 18.03 3.17 -6.37
C THR A 189 18.22 2.74 -7.84
N GLU A 190 17.30 3.09 -8.74
CA GLU A 190 17.35 2.75 -10.17
C GLU A 190 17.92 3.87 -11.06
N ILE A 191 18.41 4.96 -10.46
CA ILE A 191 19.04 6.06 -11.20
C ILE A 191 20.36 5.57 -11.78
N ALA A 192 20.48 5.62 -13.11
CA ALA A 192 21.63 5.10 -13.83
C ALA A 192 22.94 5.91 -13.64
N ASP A 193 22.82 7.19 -13.29
CA ASP A 193 23.96 8.08 -13.03
C ASP A 193 24.35 7.99 -11.54
N PRO A 194 25.51 7.42 -11.19
CA PRO A 194 25.90 7.20 -9.80
C PRO A 194 26.04 8.50 -8.99
N ASP A 195 26.52 9.58 -9.62
CA ASP A 195 26.73 10.85 -8.93
C ASP A 195 25.38 11.51 -8.60
N LYS A 196 24.43 11.46 -9.53
CA LYS A 196 23.07 11.94 -9.29
C LYS A 196 22.36 11.08 -8.26
N GLN A 197 22.50 9.76 -8.34
CA GLN A 197 21.95 8.83 -7.37
C GLN A 197 22.46 9.17 -5.96
N ALA A 198 23.78 9.26 -5.78
CA ALA A 198 24.40 9.59 -4.49
C ALA A 198 23.90 10.94 -3.95
N ARG A 199 23.80 11.96 -4.80
CA ARG A 199 23.31 13.29 -4.38
C ARG A 199 21.86 13.24 -3.92
N LEU A 200 20.98 12.55 -4.63
CA LEU A 200 19.55 12.43 -4.29
C LEU A 200 19.32 11.56 -3.06
N MET A 201 20.09 10.48 -2.91
CA MET A 201 20.01 9.62 -1.73
C MET A 201 20.52 10.28 -0.45
N ASN A 202 21.35 11.30 -0.56
CA ASN A 202 21.83 12.09 0.57
C ASN A 202 20.89 13.25 0.97
N ILE A 203 19.80 13.46 0.26
CA ILE A 203 18.78 14.43 0.68
C ILE A 203 18.10 13.89 1.93
N PRO A 204 18.20 14.60 3.07
CA PRO A 204 17.61 14.11 4.31
C PRO A 204 16.08 14.07 4.18
N THR A 205 15.49 12.97 4.56
CA THR A 205 14.03 12.83 4.66
C THR A 205 13.60 13.54 5.95
N ASN A 206 13.37 14.84 5.86
CA ASN A 206 12.93 15.68 6.97
C ASN A 206 11.47 16.05 6.83
N LEU A 207 10.80 16.28 7.97
CA LEU A 207 9.43 16.81 8.03
C LEU A 207 9.34 18.29 7.62
N ALA A 208 10.45 18.93 7.36
CA ALA A 208 10.56 20.31 6.89
C ALA A 208 11.41 20.34 5.62
N LEU A 209 10.90 21.02 4.58
CA LEU A 209 11.70 21.39 3.43
C LEU A 209 12.67 22.48 3.89
N THR A 210 13.97 22.24 3.74
CA THR A 210 14.98 23.30 3.83
C THR A 210 15.07 23.95 2.46
N ASP A 211 15.04 25.28 2.44
CA ASP A 211 15.22 26.10 1.24
C ASP A 211 16.53 25.76 0.48
#